data_479ac1c090d9f3ed117921b27b9b3165
#
_entry.id   479ac1c090d9f3ed117921b27b9b3165
#
_cell.length_a   1.000
_cell.length_b   1.000
_cell.length_c   1.000
_cell.angle_alpha   90.00
_cell.angle_beta   90.00
_cell.angle_gamma   90.00
#
_symmetry.space_group_name_H-M   'P 1'
#
loop_
_entity.id
_entity.type
_entity.pdbx_description
1 polymer ?
#
loop_
_entity_poly.entity_id
_entity_poly.type
_entity_poly.pdbx_seq_one_letter_code
_entity_poly.pdbx_strand_id
1 'polypeptide(L)'
;MIRVWYALKEGWQQRKALKRYLSEPVLRVNALSELTPERLDKDNIAVLVLDFDGVLAWHDAKTPLPEVERWLTGLCQTIGEQRLALFTNKPKPERMAYFQKRFPSIYLVHGVRKKPYPDGISQVAEYKGIPVHRVALLDDRLLTGMLSVCLAYSQGYYFTKPYHNYLRHPVKESFFSCLRMMERFLIKVLG
;
A
#
# COMPACT_ATOMS: atom_id res chain seq x y z
N MET A 1 -15.26 -6.93 14.08
CA MET A 1 -14.94 -6.21 15.32
C MET A 1 -13.47 -6.32 15.70
N ILE A 2 -12.89 -7.49 15.81
CA ILE A 2 -11.49 -7.72 16.27
C ILE A 2 -10.44 -6.88 15.50
N ARG A 3 -10.50 -6.80 14.15
CA ARG A 3 -9.52 -6.07 13.35
C ARG A 3 -9.55 -4.55 13.58
N VAL A 4 -10.73 -3.96 13.79
CA VAL A 4 -10.86 -2.51 14.04
C VAL A 4 -10.28 -2.17 15.40
N TRP A 5 -10.58 -2.94 16.43
CA TRP A 5 -9.99 -2.77 17.76
C TRP A 5 -8.47 -2.95 17.75
N TYR A 6 -7.97 -3.95 17.01
CA TYR A 6 -6.55 -4.13 16.81
C TYR A 6 -5.92 -2.89 16.14
N ALA A 7 -6.53 -2.39 15.06
CA ALA A 7 -6.04 -1.19 14.38
C ALA A 7 -6.01 0.05 15.29
N LEU A 8 -7.03 0.23 16.14
CA LEU A 8 -7.08 1.35 17.08
C LEU A 8 -6.03 1.22 18.19
N LYS A 9 -5.91 0.03 18.79
CA LYS A 9 -4.93 -0.25 19.87
C LYS A 9 -3.51 -0.08 19.35
N GLU A 10 -3.15 -0.78 18.28
CA GLU A 10 -1.80 -0.72 17.72
C GLU A 10 -1.51 0.65 17.10
N GLY A 11 -2.52 1.27 16.49
CA GLY A 11 -2.41 2.63 15.97
C GLY A 11 -2.10 3.66 17.06
N TRP A 12 -2.69 3.51 18.25
CA TRP A 12 -2.34 4.32 19.42
C TRP A 12 -0.89 4.09 19.86
N GLN A 13 -0.44 2.83 19.92
CA GLN A 13 0.94 2.51 20.31
C GLN A 13 1.94 3.05 19.29
N GLN A 14 1.62 2.94 17.98
CA GLN A 14 2.49 3.37 16.88
C GLN A 14 2.23 4.82 16.41
N ARG A 15 1.44 5.63 17.17
CA ARG A 15 1.01 6.96 16.72
C ARG A 15 2.16 7.90 16.34
N LYS A 16 3.28 7.85 17.06
CA LYS A 16 4.47 8.67 16.75
C LYS A 16 5.11 8.25 15.40
N ALA A 17 5.22 6.95 15.16
CA ALA A 17 5.72 6.43 13.90
C ALA A 17 4.76 6.77 12.75
N LEU A 18 3.45 6.65 12.97
CA LEU A 18 2.43 7.01 11.98
C LEU A 18 2.41 8.51 11.67
N LYS A 19 2.68 9.38 12.66
CA LYS A 19 2.76 10.84 12.45
C LYS A 19 3.85 11.22 11.44
N ARG A 20 4.95 10.48 11.38
CA ARG A 20 6.04 10.70 10.41
C ARG A 20 5.53 10.70 8.97
N TYR A 21 4.56 9.84 8.63
CA TYR A 21 3.95 9.80 7.29
C TYR A 21 3.15 11.06 6.95
N LEU A 22 2.78 11.86 7.94
CA LEU A 22 2.11 13.15 7.75
C LEU A 22 3.08 14.34 7.73
N SER A 23 4.22 14.21 8.44
CA SER A 23 5.19 15.32 8.62
C SER A 23 6.43 15.23 7.73
N GLU A 24 6.88 14.02 7.40
CA GLU A 24 8.11 13.81 6.63
C GLU A 24 7.84 13.68 5.12
N PRO A 25 8.28 14.63 4.30
CA PRO A 25 8.03 14.58 2.84
C PRO A 25 8.61 13.34 2.17
N VAL A 26 9.75 12.83 2.66
CA VAL A 26 10.43 11.64 2.10
C VAL A 26 9.57 10.37 2.19
N LEU A 27 8.68 10.28 3.19
CA LEU A 27 7.77 9.15 3.36
C LEU A 27 6.46 9.30 2.57
N ARG A 28 6.28 10.42 1.87
CA ARG A 28 5.05 10.74 1.14
C ARG A 28 5.26 10.59 -0.35
N VAL A 29 4.22 10.14 -1.02
CA VAL A 29 4.14 10.02 -2.48
C VAL A 29 2.86 10.70 -2.93
N ASN A 30 2.97 11.72 -3.79
CA ASN A 30 1.82 12.45 -4.32
C ASN A 30 1.44 11.99 -5.73
N ALA A 31 2.38 11.37 -6.44
CA ALA A 31 2.18 10.76 -7.74
C ALA A 31 3.03 9.49 -7.85
N LEU A 32 2.54 8.46 -8.52
CA LEU A 32 3.27 7.20 -8.68
C LEU A 32 4.62 7.38 -9.39
N SER A 33 4.72 8.37 -10.27
CA SER A 33 5.96 8.74 -10.97
C SER A 33 7.09 9.18 -10.04
N GLU A 34 6.81 9.52 -8.78
CA GLU A 34 7.83 9.82 -7.77
C GLU A 34 8.56 8.56 -7.26
N LEU A 35 7.99 7.37 -7.49
CA LEU A 35 8.62 6.09 -7.16
C LEU A 35 9.44 5.62 -8.35
N THR A 36 10.61 6.21 -8.49
CA THR A 36 11.58 5.86 -9.53
C THR A 36 12.52 4.75 -9.05
N PRO A 37 13.19 4.03 -9.97
CA PRO A 37 14.23 3.06 -9.62
C PRO A 37 15.30 3.64 -8.69
N GLU A 38 15.77 4.86 -9.00
CA GLU A 38 16.81 5.56 -8.25
C GLU A 38 16.35 5.85 -6.81
N ARG A 39 15.07 6.22 -6.61
CA ARG A 39 14.50 6.41 -5.28
C ARG A 39 14.47 5.10 -4.49
N LEU A 40 14.01 4.02 -5.12
CA LEU A 40 13.97 2.71 -4.48
C LEU A 40 15.37 2.23 -4.08
N ASP A 41 16.35 2.42 -4.95
CA ASP A 41 17.74 2.03 -4.69
C ASP A 41 18.39 2.90 -3.60
N LYS A 42 18.15 4.22 -3.63
CA LYS A 42 18.59 5.16 -2.59
C LYS A 42 18.02 4.79 -1.21
N ASP A 43 16.76 4.39 -1.17
CA ASP A 43 16.07 4.00 0.06
C ASP A 43 16.35 2.53 0.44
N ASN A 44 17.24 1.84 -0.31
CA ASN A 44 17.63 0.43 -0.14
C ASN A 44 16.46 -0.54 -0.21
N ILE A 45 15.47 -0.28 -1.07
CA ILE A 45 14.29 -1.11 -1.25
C ILE A 45 14.57 -2.21 -2.27
N ALA A 46 14.48 -3.46 -1.83
CA ALA A 46 14.60 -4.63 -2.70
C ALA A 46 13.26 -5.00 -3.35
N VAL A 47 12.15 -4.84 -2.62
CA VAL A 47 10.81 -5.16 -3.11
C VAL A 47 9.83 -4.05 -2.73
N LEU A 48 9.10 -3.54 -3.73
CA LEU A 48 7.99 -2.61 -3.55
C LEU A 48 6.67 -3.39 -3.57
N VAL A 49 5.95 -3.32 -2.47
CA VAL A 49 4.60 -3.88 -2.30
C VAL A 49 3.59 -2.79 -2.62
N LEU A 50 2.59 -3.09 -3.43
CA LEU A 50 1.57 -2.15 -3.86
C LEU A 50 0.21 -2.53 -3.24
N ASP A 51 -0.48 -1.59 -2.61
CA ASP A 51 -1.92 -1.74 -2.41
C ASP A 51 -2.66 -1.49 -3.71
N PHE A 52 -3.93 -1.88 -3.78
CA PHE A 52 -4.73 -1.71 -4.99
C PHE A 52 -5.76 -0.59 -4.87
N ASP A 53 -6.65 -0.68 -3.87
CA ASP A 53 -7.78 0.25 -3.74
C ASP A 53 -7.31 1.63 -3.26
N GLY A 54 -7.44 2.65 -4.09
CA GLY A 54 -6.94 4.01 -3.86
C GLY A 54 -5.52 4.26 -4.38
N VAL A 55 -4.72 3.21 -4.63
CA VAL A 55 -3.32 3.32 -5.10
C VAL A 55 -3.18 2.99 -6.58
N LEU A 56 -3.67 1.86 -7.03
CA LEU A 56 -3.61 1.46 -8.43
C LEU A 56 -4.90 1.76 -9.20
N ALA A 57 -6.01 1.86 -8.47
CA ALA A 57 -7.32 2.22 -9.01
C ALA A 57 -8.27 2.67 -7.90
N TRP A 58 -9.45 3.16 -8.27
CA TRP A 58 -10.54 3.41 -7.33
C TRP A 58 -11.07 2.12 -6.72
N HIS A 59 -11.87 2.24 -5.65
CA HIS A 59 -12.47 1.09 -4.98
C HIS A 59 -13.32 0.25 -5.93
N ASP A 60 -13.20 -1.07 -5.80
CA ASP A 60 -13.89 -2.08 -6.59
C ASP A 60 -13.50 -2.18 -8.09
N ALA A 61 -12.53 -1.42 -8.57
CA ALA A 61 -11.96 -1.64 -9.89
C ALA A 61 -11.38 -3.07 -10.01
N LYS A 62 -11.47 -3.63 -11.20
CA LYS A 62 -10.96 -4.99 -11.50
C LYS A 62 -9.51 -4.95 -11.99
N THR A 63 -9.12 -3.84 -12.61
CA THR A 63 -7.80 -3.60 -13.20
C THR A 63 -7.26 -2.25 -12.74
N PRO A 64 -5.95 -2.03 -12.79
CA PRO A 64 -5.37 -0.70 -12.63
C PRO A 64 -5.96 0.31 -13.61
N LEU A 65 -5.84 1.60 -13.29
CA LEU A 65 -6.17 2.65 -14.25
C LEU A 65 -5.20 2.63 -15.44
N PRO A 66 -5.60 3.06 -16.65
CA PRO A 66 -4.71 3.02 -17.82
C PRO A 66 -3.38 3.75 -17.62
N GLU A 67 -3.39 4.91 -16.96
CA GLU A 67 -2.18 5.67 -16.64
C GLU A 67 -1.31 4.94 -15.60
N VAL A 68 -1.93 4.26 -14.64
CA VAL A 68 -1.24 3.47 -13.62
C VAL A 68 -0.64 2.21 -14.22
N GLU A 69 -1.36 1.55 -15.14
CA GLU A 69 -0.84 0.39 -15.86
C GLU A 69 0.40 0.76 -16.69
N ARG A 70 0.39 1.91 -17.37
CA ARG A 70 1.56 2.41 -18.11
C ARG A 70 2.75 2.65 -17.20
N TRP A 71 2.54 3.31 -16.05
CA TRP A 71 3.58 3.49 -15.03
C TRP A 71 4.12 2.16 -14.53
N LEU A 72 3.23 1.24 -14.15
CA LEU A 72 3.61 -0.09 -13.64
C LEU A 72 4.39 -0.89 -14.69
N THR A 73 3.96 -0.84 -15.96
CA THR A 73 4.68 -1.49 -17.06
C THR A 73 6.10 -0.92 -17.23
N GLY A 74 6.24 0.41 -17.20
CA GLY A 74 7.56 1.06 -17.27
C GLY A 74 8.45 0.71 -16.08
N LEU A 75 7.88 0.69 -14.87
CA LEU A 75 8.61 0.29 -13.67
C LEU A 75 9.07 -1.17 -13.76
N CYS A 76 8.18 -2.09 -14.19
CA CYS A 76 8.51 -3.50 -14.42
C CYS A 76 9.65 -3.68 -15.42
N GLN A 77 9.66 -2.91 -16.50
CA GLN A 77 10.73 -2.96 -17.51
C GLN A 77 12.09 -2.53 -16.95
N THR A 78 12.09 -1.61 -16.00
CA THR A 78 13.33 -1.03 -15.45
C THR A 78 13.88 -1.86 -14.28
N ILE A 79 13.03 -2.21 -13.31
CA ILE A 79 13.49 -2.91 -12.09
C ILE A 79 13.21 -4.42 -12.09
N GLY A 80 12.40 -4.90 -13.03
CA GLY A 80 11.89 -6.28 -13.11
C GLY A 80 10.63 -6.50 -12.24
N GLU A 81 9.68 -7.29 -12.75
CA GLU A 81 8.44 -7.65 -12.05
C GLU A 81 8.69 -8.34 -10.70
N GLN A 82 9.78 -9.11 -10.59
CA GLN A 82 10.15 -9.84 -9.38
C GLN A 82 10.47 -8.93 -8.19
N ARG A 83 10.77 -7.63 -8.43
CA ARG A 83 10.92 -6.62 -7.37
C ARG A 83 9.58 -6.00 -6.94
N LEU A 84 8.46 -6.52 -7.43
CA LEU A 84 7.13 -6.03 -7.11
C LEU A 84 6.29 -7.11 -6.45
N ALA A 85 5.36 -6.67 -5.58
CA ALA A 85 4.34 -7.51 -4.99
C ALA A 85 3.01 -6.74 -4.91
N LEU A 86 1.89 -7.46 -4.91
CA LEU A 86 0.56 -6.90 -4.69
C LEU A 86 0.01 -7.39 -3.36
N PHE A 87 -0.35 -6.47 -2.45
CA PHE A 87 -0.98 -6.79 -1.17
C PHE A 87 -2.24 -5.96 -0.96
N THR A 88 -3.39 -6.51 -1.30
CA THR A 88 -4.69 -5.87 -1.15
C THR A 88 -5.55 -6.57 -0.10
N ASN A 89 -6.34 -5.79 0.64
CA ASN A 89 -7.34 -6.31 1.57
C ASN A 89 -8.57 -6.94 0.87
N LYS A 90 -8.67 -6.76 -0.47
CA LYS A 90 -9.76 -7.28 -1.30
C LYS A 90 -9.22 -8.01 -2.54
N PRO A 91 -8.67 -9.22 -2.37
CA PRO A 91 -8.13 -10.01 -3.48
C PRO A 91 -9.28 -10.60 -4.33
N LYS A 92 -9.92 -9.75 -5.16
CA LYS A 92 -11.00 -10.19 -6.07
C LYS A 92 -10.42 -11.13 -7.13
N PRO A 93 -11.14 -12.22 -7.50
CA PRO A 93 -10.65 -13.19 -8.48
C PRO A 93 -10.25 -12.55 -9.82
N GLU A 94 -11.06 -11.62 -10.34
CA GLU A 94 -10.78 -10.94 -11.61
C GLU A 94 -9.50 -10.07 -11.54
N ARG A 95 -9.27 -9.44 -10.38
CA ARG A 95 -8.07 -8.65 -10.11
C ARG A 95 -6.82 -9.53 -10.07
N MET A 96 -6.91 -10.67 -9.39
CA MET A 96 -5.80 -11.62 -9.32
C MET A 96 -5.50 -12.22 -10.69
N ALA A 97 -6.52 -12.64 -11.44
CA ALA A 97 -6.38 -13.15 -12.80
C ALA A 97 -5.76 -12.11 -13.76
N TYR A 98 -6.15 -10.83 -13.63
CA TYR A 98 -5.54 -9.76 -14.41
C TYR A 98 -4.02 -9.68 -14.17
N PHE A 99 -3.60 -9.62 -12.88
CA PHE A 99 -2.17 -9.55 -12.56
C PHE A 99 -1.41 -10.80 -12.99
N GLN A 100 -1.95 -11.99 -12.76
CA GLN A 100 -1.33 -13.25 -13.19
C GLN A 100 -1.12 -13.30 -14.71
N LYS A 101 -2.05 -12.75 -15.49
CA LYS A 101 -1.95 -12.71 -16.96
C LYS A 101 -1.00 -11.61 -17.46
N ARG A 102 -1.08 -10.42 -16.86
CA ARG A 102 -0.41 -9.21 -17.37
C ARG A 102 0.98 -8.99 -16.78
N PHE A 103 1.19 -9.41 -15.55
CA PHE A 103 2.42 -9.26 -14.77
C PHE A 103 2.73 -10.55 -14.00
N PRO A 104 3.08 -11.64 -14.70
CA PRO A 104 3.12 -12.99 -14.11
C PRO A 104 4.20 -13.18 -13.03
N SER A 105 5.22 -12.35 -12.99
CA SER A 105 6.31 -12.43 -12.01
C SER A 105 6.09 -11.51 -10.79
N ILE A 106 5.03 -10.67 -10.77
CA ILE A 106 4.64 -9.93 -9.58
C ILE A 106 4.11 -10.92 -8.53
N TYR A 107 4.65 -10.84 -7.32
CA TYR A 107 4.20 -11.69 -6.23
C TYR A 107 2.83 -11.24 -5.70
N LEU A 108 1.84 -12.13 -5.73
CA LEU A 108 0.50 -11.86 -5.23
C LEU A 108 0.37 -12.40 -3.80
N VAL A 109 0.28 -11.50 -2.81
CA VAL A 109 0.12 -11.88 -1.39
C VAL A 109 -1.26 -12.52 -1.18
N HIS A 110 -1.29 -13.71 -0.59
CA HIS A 110 -2.50 -14.48 -0.36
C HIS A 110 -2.41 -15.34 0.92
N GLY A 111 -3.54 -15.81 1.42
CA GLY A 111 -3.57 -16.70 2.58
C GLY A 111 -3.20 -16.07 3.92
N VAL A 112 -3.10 -14.74 4.00
CA VAL A 112 -2.69 -14.01 5.20
C VAL A 112 -3.81 -13.14 5.77
N ARG A 113 -3.65 -12.72 7.02
CA ARG A 113 -4.56 -11.73 7.63
C ARG A 113 -4.46 -10.39 6.88
N LYS A 114 -5.60 -9.71 6.78
CA LYS A 114 -5.70 -8.40 6.12
C LYS A 114 -4.93 -7.33 6.91
N LYS A 115 -4.39 -6.31 6.22
CA LYS A 115 -3.85 -5.12 6.89
C LYS A 115 -4.85 -4.59 7.93
N PRO A 116 -4.44 -4.16 9.12
CA PRO A 116 -3.08 -3.78 9.50
C PRO A 116 -2.19 -4.90 10.06
N TYR A 117 -2.58 -6.17 10.01
CA TYR A 117 -1.66 -7.23 10.40
C TYR A 117 -0.41 -7.23 9.50
N PRO A 118 0.80 -7.46 10.07
CA PRO A 118 2.05 -7.38 9.32
C PRO A 118 2.30 -8.59 8.41
N ASP A 119 1.50 -9.63 8.52
CA ASP A 119 1.71 -10.94 7.92
C ASP A 119 2.02 -10.90 6.43
N GLY A 120 1.31 -10.05 5.66
CA GLY A 120 1.53 -9.97 4.22
C GLY A 120 2.88 -9.38 3.84
N ILE A 121 3.39 -8.42 4.61
CA ILE A 121 4.72 -7.85 4.43
C ILE A 121 5.79 -8.88 4.80
N SER A 122 5.60 -9.57 5.93
CA SER A 122 6.49 -10.65 6.36
C SER A 122 6.54 -11.79 5.36
N GLN A 123 5.40 -12.19 4.78
CA GLN A 123 5.31 -13.21 3.73
C GLN A 123 6.11 -12.81 2.49
N VAL A 124 6.05 -11.52 2.08
CA VAL A 124 6.86 -11.04 0.94
C VAL A 124 8.36 -11.14 1.25
N ALA A 125 8.79 -10.71 2.43
CA ALA A 125 10.19 -10.77 2.85
C ALA A 125 10.71 -12.22 2.87
N GLU A 126 9.94 -13.14 3.45
CA GLU A 126 10.24 -14.57 3.52
C GLU A 126 10.30 -15.20 2.12
N TYR A 127 9.26 -15.00 1.29
CA TYR A 127 9.21 -15.52 -0.07
C TYR A 127 10.39 -15.06 -0.94
N LYS A 128 10.82 -13.80 -0.75
CA LYS A 128 11.93 -13.21 -1.51
C LYS A 128 13.31 -13.48 -0.88
N GLY A 129 13.36 -14.07 0.31
CA GLY A 129 14.62 -14.33 1.02
C GLY A 129 15.38 -13.04 1.39
N ILE A 130 14.65 -11.95 1.72
CA ILE A 130 15.24 -10.64 2.01
C ILE A 130 14.86 -10.16 3.40
N PRO A 131 15.70 -9.31 4.02
CA PRO A 131 15.33 -8.66 5.29
C PRO A 131 14.08 -7.79 5.12
N VAL A 132 13.16 -7.82 6.10
CA VAL A 132 11.89 -7.11 6.05
C VAL A 132 12.04 -5.58 5.89
N HIS A 133 13.12 -5.00 6.42
CA HIS A 133 13.40 -3.56 6.28
C HIS A 133 13.77 -3.15 4.84
N ARG A 134 13.98 -4.11 3.93
CA ARG A 134 14.17 -3.87 2.48
C ARG A 134 12.88 -4.07 1.68
N VAL A 135 11.77 -4.32 2.36
CA VAL A 135 10.43 -4.33 1.77
C VAL A 135 9.78 -2.98 2.05
N ALA A 136 9.24 -2.32 1.03
CA ALA A 136 8.44 -1.11 1.20
C ALA A 136 7.01 -1.34 0.73
N LEU A 137 6.02 -0.85 1.48
CA LEU A 137 4.62 -0.83 1.09
C LEU A 137 4.18 0.57 0.66
N LEU A 138 3.58 0.69 -0.52
CA LEU A 138 2.84 1.86 -0.96
C LEU A 138 1.35 1.68 -0.64
N ASP A 139 0.78 2.55 0.20
CA ASP A 139 -0.63 2.47 0.61
C ASP A 139 -1.16 3.88 0.95
N ASP A 140 -2.46 4.11 0.83
CA ASP A 140 -3.13 5.39 1.07
C ASP A 140 -3.78 5.51 2.46
N ARG A 141 -3.61 4.49 3.32
CA ARG A 141 -4.26 4.39 4.62
C ARG A 141 -3.26 4.29 5.77
N LEU A 142 -3.41 5.19 6.76
CA LEU A 142 -2.55 5.21 7.96
C LEU A 142 -2.80 4.02 8.88
N LEU A 143 -4.07 3.79 9.29
CA LEU A 143 -4.44 2.74 10.24
C LEU A 143 -4.60 1.33 9.61
N THR A 144 -4.25 1.18 8.34
CA THR A 144 -4.18 -0.13 7.69
C THR A 144 -2.81 -0.36 7.08
N GLY A 145 -2.49 0.28 5.96
CA GLY A 145 -1.23 0.09 5.26
C GLY A 145 -0.02 0.54 6.08
N MET A 146 0.05 1.81 6.46
CA MET A 146 1.20 2.32 7.20
C MET A 146 1.34 1.69 8.59
N LEU A 147 0.23 1.37 9.24
CA LEU A 147 0.28 0.63 10.50
C LEU A 147 0.87 -0.79 10.30
N SER A 148 0.51 -1.50 9.22
CA SER A 148 1.11 -2.80 8.93
C SER A 148 2.63 -2.71 8.69
N VAL A 149 3.08 -1.61 8.08
CA VAL A 149 4.50 -1.29 7.90
C VAL A 149 5.22 -1.13 9.24
N CYS A 150 4.65 -0.31 10.14
CA CYS A 150 5.22 -0.09 11.48
C CYS A 150 5.32 -1.41 12.27
N LEU A 151 4.27 -2.24 12.20
CA LEU A 151 4.21 -3.52 12.91
C LEU A 151 5.14 -4.59 12.31
N ALA A 152 5.44 -4.51 11.02
CA ALA A 152 6.39 -5.39 10.33
C ALA A 152 7.84 -4.93 10.48
N TYR A 153 8.10 -3.73 11.00
CA TYR A 153 9.43 -3.08 10.96
C TYR A 153 9.98 -2.95 9.54
N SER A 154 9.09 -2.72 8.57
CA SER A 154 9.41 -2.51 7.15
C SER A 154 9.42 -1.02 6.80
N GLN A 155 9.60 -0.68 5.53
CA GLN A 155 9.48 0.69 5.04
C GLN A 155 8.11 0.96 4.43
N GLY A 156 7.70 2.23 4.34
CA GLY A 156 6.42 2.61 3.77
C GLY A 156 6.45 3.93 3.04
N TYR A 157 5.66 3.99 1.98
CA TYR A 157 5.36 5.20 1.24
C TYR A 157 3.87 5.49 1.37
N TYR A 158 3.55 6.63 1.97
CA TYR A 158 2.16 7.06 2.15
C TYR A 158 1.66 7.79 0.91
N PHE A 159 0.72 7.18 0.18
CA PHE A 159 0.13 7.79 -1.01
C PHE A 159 -0.92 8.83 -0.62
N THR A 160 -0.64 10.10 -0.90
CA THR A 160 -1.44 11.22 -0.39
C THR A 160 -2.63 11.60 -1.27
N LYS A 161 -2.60 11.21 -2.56
CA LYS A 161 -3.63 11.53 -3.57
C LYS A 161 -4.28 10.26 -4.14
N PRO A 162 -5.03 9.52 -3.32
CA PRO A 162 -5.65 8.27 -3.76
C PRO A 162 -6.64 8.48 -4.90
N TYR A 163 -6.73 7.48 -5.76
CA TYR A 163 -7.68 7.47 -6.88
C TYR A 163 -9.11 7.22 -6.39
N HIS A 164 -10.05 7.99 -6.92
CA HIS A 164 -11.48 7.95 -6.59
C HIS A 164 -12.35 7.91 -7.85
N ASN A 165 -13.54 7.32 -7.74
CA ASN A 165 -14.58 7.42 -8.76
C ASN A 165 -15.93 7.74 -8.13
N TYR A 166 -16.12 9.01 -7.76
CA TYR A 166 -17.37 9.49 -7.15
C TYR A 166 -18.58 9.38 -8.10
N LEU A 167 -18.37 9.40 -9.42
CA LEU A 167 -19.47 9.28 -10.38
C LEU A 167 -20.10 7.87 -10.35
N ARG A 168 -19.28 6.83 -10.23
CA ARG A 168 -19.76 5.43 -10.21
C ARG A 168 -20.10 4.93 -8.82
N HIS A 169 -19.38 5.37 -7.80
CA HIS A 169 -19.48 4.85 -6.43
C HIS A 169 -19.47 5.96 -5.37
N PRO A 170 -20.42 6.95 -5.43
CA PRO A 170 -20.37 8.14 -4.58
C PRO A 170 -20.35 7.82 -3.08
N VAL A 171 -21.23 6.95 -2.61
CA VAL A 171 -21.34 6.59 -1.19
C VAL A 171 -20.07 5.90 -0.69
N LYS A 172 -19.58 4.93 -1.45
CA LYS A 172 -18.38 4.17 -1.07
C LYS A 172 -17.13 5.03 -1.06
N GLU A 173 -16.91 5.82 -2.11
CA GLU A 173 -15.73 6.70 -2.19
C GLU A 173 -15.77 7.79 -1.11
N SER A 174 -16.94 8.35 -0.82
CA SER A 174 -17.11 9.30 0.29
C SER A 174 -16.81 8.67 1.64
N PHE A 175 -17.28 7.43 1.87
CA PHE A 175 -16.98 6.69 3.09
C PHE A 175 -15.47 6.49 3.29
N PHE A 176 -14.75 6.01 2.28
CA PHE A 176 -13.31 5.80 2.39
C PHE A 176 -12.54 7.11 2.49
N SER A 177 -12.99 8.19 1.83
CA SER A 177 -12.41 9.52 1.98
C SER A 177 -12.59 10.07 3.40
N CYS A 178 -13.76 9.88 3.98
CA CYS A 178 -14.03 10.23 5.38
C CYS A 178 -13.11 9.44 6.34
N LEU A 179 -12.96 8.13 6.12
CA LEU A 179 -12.05 7.31 6.93
C LEU A 179 -10.60 7.81 6.86
N ARG A 180 -10.08 8.13 5.66
CA ARG A 180 -8.73 8.69 5.50
C ARG A 180 -8.59 10.02 6.23
N MET A 181 -9.60 10.88 6.14
CA MET A 181 -9.61 12.17 6.84
C MET A 181 -9.61 11.98 8.37
N MET A 182 -10.43 11.06 8.87
CA MET A 182 -10.46 10.72 10.31
C MET A 182 -9.12 10.15 10.77
N GLU A 183 -8.50 9.23 10.03
CA GLU A 183 -7.18 8.68 10.35
C GLU A 183 -6.11 9.77 10.43
N ARG A 184 -6.08 10.67 9.42
CA ARG A 184 -5.15 11.81 9.40
C ARG A 184 -5.35 12.73 10.59
N PHE A 185 -6.62 13.06 10.91
CA PHE A 185 -6.95 13.89 12.06
C PHE A 185 -6.51 13.24 13.37
N LEU A 186 -6.88 11.98 13.59
CA LEU A 186 -6.52 11.25 14.81
C LEU A 186 -4.99 11.20 14.99
N ILE A 187 -4.25 10.81 13.96
CA ILE A 187 -2.79 10.71 14.04
C ILE A 187 -2.13 12.08 14.20
N LYS A 188 -2.69 13.14 13.61
CA LYS A 188 -2.16 14.50 13.78
C LYS A 188 -2.34 15.02 15.20
N VAL A 189 -3.49 14.73 15.82
CA VAL A 189 -3.83 15.23 17.17
C VAL A 189 -3.18 14.39 18.26
N LEU A 190 -3.15 13.07 18.10
CA LEU A 190 -2.71 12.12 19.13
C LEU A 190 -1.23 11.74 19.03
N GLY A 191 -0.59 11.91 17.89
CA GLY A 191 0.83 11.67 17.63
C GLY A 191 1.65 12.92 17.85
#